data_3fb620510f8bf35ef06aab07830d2c7d
#
_entry.id   3fb620510f8bf35ef06aab07830d2c7d
#
_cell.length_a   1.000
_cell.length_b   1.000
_cell.length_c   1.000
_cell.angle_alpha   90.00
_cell.angle_beta   90.00
_cell.angle_gamma   90.00
#
_symmetry.space_group_name_H-M   'P 1'
#
loop_
_entity.id
_entity.type
_entity.pdbx_description
1 polymer ?
#
loop_
_entity_poly.entity_id
_entity_poly.type
_entity_poly.pdbx_seq_one_letter_code
_entity_poly.pdbx_strand_id
1 'polypeptide(L)'
;MTGVRRLYLDVSAGETRGLVTLDGLPEILLIDRPDEPRAELGARFVGRVTALARGAGSAFVELGVGPPAVLKLAGPAAGLAEGAAVRVEVVAEARADKGPVVEFVADAAGHAVGPVESAPSVAEQLRAFAPDAAVTTGEAAREACDLAEEAALESTCLLKDGVAVTIEPTRALVAVDVDRAAGGAEPGRKGLKANLAAVRQAARLLRLKSLGGTVAIDLLGFPEPRAVLTEAAQAAFAPDGPGVAVLTPNRLGVLMLAKPHRRTPTIERLCDPDGRLSALTVACRLARRFEAEGAAQPGVLLEAVCPPDVAERLRPLAARLGPRFSVAAEVGRDRARADIRPR
;
A
#
# COMPACT_ATOMS: atom_id res chain seq x y z
N MET A 1 -23.64 -7.03 7.35
CA MET A 1 -23.09 -8.40 7.30
C MET A 1 -21.59 -8.27 7.50
N THR A 2 -21.09 -8.74 8.62
CA THR A 2 -19.65 -8.79 8.91
C THR A 2 -19.06 -9.94 8.11
N GLY A 3 -18.33 -9.64 7.02
CA GLY A 3 -17.63 -10.66 6.23
C GLY A 3 -16.51 -11.33 7.03
N VAL A 4 -16.07 -12.51 6.60
CA VAL A 4 -15.04 -13.31 7.25
C VAL A 4 -13.67 -12.77 6.84
N ARG A 5 -12.90 -12.26 7.83
CA ARG A 5 -11.50 -11.88 7.63
C ARG A 5 -10.57 -13.05 7.91
N ARG A 6 -9.56 -13.19 7.06
CA ARG A 6 -8.43 -14.10 7.29
C ARG A 6 -7.13 -13.31 7.21
N LEU A 7 -6.17 -13.71 8.02
CA LEU A 7 -4.86 -13.06 8.16
C LEU A 7 -3.77 -13.99 7.68
N TYR A 8 -2.82 -13.43 6.90
CA TYR A 8 -1.68 -14.15 6.37
C TYR A 8 -0.42 -13.33 6.69
N LEU A 9 0.63 -14.00 7.14
CA LEU A 9 1.94 -13.41 7.43
C LEU A 9 3.01 -14.21 6.72
N ASP A 10 3.65 -13.59 5.75
CA ASP A 10 4.77 -14.13 4.99
C ASP A 10 6.05 -13.40 5.41
N VAL A 11 7.01 -14.13 5.97
CA VAL A 11 8.30 -13.60 6.42
C VAL A 11 9.39 -14.21 5.58
N SER A 12 10.21 -13.37 4.96
CA SER A 12 11.34 -13.78 4.11
C SER A 12 12.60 -12.96 4.42
N ALA A 13 13.72 -13.34 3.84
CA ALA A 13 15.01 -12.71 4.09
C ALA A 13 15.06 -11.20 3.79
N GLY A 14 14.21 -10.71 2.88
CA GLY A 14 14.22 -9.32 2.41
C GLY A 14 13.03 -8.47 2.83
N GLU A 15 11.92 -9.12 3.19
CA GLU A 15 10.69 -8.41 3.54
C GLU A 15 9.74 -9.27 4.38
N THR A 16 8.88 -8.59 5.14
CA THR A 16 7.72 -9.18 5.79
C THR A 16 6.46 -8.65 5.13
N ARG A 17 5.59 -9.55 4.65
CA ARG A 17 4.31 -9.18 4.06
C ARG A 17 3.17 -9.65 4.94
N GLY A 18 2.13 -8.80 5.05
CA GLY A 18 0.90 -9.14 5.72
C GLY A 18 -0.28 -8.96 4.77
N LEU A 19 -1.20 -9.91 4.77
CA LEU A 19 -2.42 -9.82 3.98
C LEU A 19 -3.64 -9.99 4.86
N VAL A 20 -4.59 -9.08 4.72
CA VAL A 20 -5.97 -9.26 5.21
C VAL A 20 -6.86 -9.55 4.00
N THR A 21 -7.58 -10.65 4.05
CA THR A 21 -8.66 -10.93 3.08
C THR A 21 -10.02 -10.70 3.73
N LEU A 22 -10.99 -10.29 2.93
CA LEU A 22 -12.41 -10.21 3.29
C LEU A 22 -13.19 -11.13 2.34
N ASP A 23 -13.89 -12.13 2.89
CA ASP A 23 -14.62 -13.14 2.11
C ASP A 23 -13.75 -13.83 1.03
N GLY A 24 -12.48 -14.07 1.36
CA GLY A 24 -11.50 -14.69 0.48
C GLY A 24 -10.84 -13.75 -0.56
N LEU A 25 -11.24 -12.48 -0.63
CA LEU A 25 -10.66 -11.50 -1.54
C LEU A 25 -9.60 -10.63 -0.83
N PRO A 26 -8.42 -10.37 -1.42
CA PRO A 26 -7.41 -9.47 -0.86
C PRO A 26 -7.99 -8.08 -0.57
N GLU A 27 -7.85 -7.58 0.65
CA GLU A 27 -8.35 -6.26 1.05
C GLU A 27 -7.24 -5.29 1.47
N ILE A 28 -6.24 -5.77 2.21
CA ILE A 28 -5.13 -4.95 2.69
C ILE A 28 -3.83 -5.74 2.52
N LEU A 29 -2.87 -5.17 1.83
CA LEU A 29 -1.51 -5.68 1.70
C LEU A 29 -0.55 -4.76 2.45
N LEU A 30 0.17 -5.32 3.41
CA LEU A 30 1.23 -4.67 4.18
C LEU A 30 2.57 -5.19 3.68
N ILE A 31 3.55 -4.30 3.49
CA ILE A 31 4.90 -4.65 3.07
C ILE A 31 5.89 -3.87 3.94
N ASP A 32 6.67 -4.59 4.72
CA ASP A 32 7.77 -4.04 5.51
C ASP A 32 9.11 -4.58 4.97
N ARG A 33 10.07 -3.66 4.74
CA ARG A 33 11.42 -3.93 4.24
C ARG A 33 12.43 -3.29 5.17
N PRO A 34 13.00 -4.03 6.12
CA PRO A 34 13.90 -3.48 7.14
C PRO A 34 15.13 -2.77 6.57
N ASP A 35 15.59 -3.20 5.39
CA ASP A 35 16.76 -2.61 4.71
C ASP A 35 16.41 -1.31 3.93
N GLU A 36 15.14 -0.85 4.00
CA GLU A 36 14.66 0.39 3.39
C GLU A 36 14.04 1.30 4.46
N PRO A 37 14.89 1.98 5.29
CA PRO A 37 14.38 2.81 6.38
C PRO A 37 13.56 3.99 5.87
N ARG A 38 12.40 4.23 6.51
CA ARG A 38 11.47 5.29 6.16
C ARG A 38 10.57 5.66 7.35
N ALA A 39 9.88 6.78 7.23
CA ALA A 39 8.89 7.21 8.21
C ALA A 39 7.57 6.44 8.00
N GLU A 40 7.41 5.33 8.69
CA GLU A 40 6.25 4.44 8.61
C GLU A 40 5.12 4.90 9.52
N LEU A 41 3.88 4.56 9.15
CA LEU A 41 2.67 4.88 9.89
C LEU A 41 2.72 4.36 11.33
N GLY A 42 2.57 5.28 12.31
CA GLY A 42 2.62 4.99 13.74
C GLY A 42 4.03 5.02 14.35
N ALA A 43 5.09 5.18 13.55
CA ALA A 43 6.44 5.39 14.08
C ALA A 43 6.57 6.77 14.72
N ARG A 44 7.41 6.89 15.75
CA ARG A 44 7.70 8.15 16.43
C ARG A 44 9.16 8.56 16.24
N PHE A 45 9.33 9.85 16.02
CA PHE A 45 10.63 10.46 15.78
C PHE A 45 10.85 11.68 16.68
N VAL A 46 12.11 11.97 16.98
CA VAL A 46 12.52 13.33 17.26
C VAL A 46 12.84 13.97 15.92
N GLY A 47 12.15 15.04 15.59
CA GLY A 47 12.36 15.82 14.38
C GLY A 47 12.81 17.25 14.69
N ARG A 48 13.38 17.93 13.69
CA ARG A 48 13.75 19.34 13.76
C ARG A 48 12.91 20.14 12.77
N VAL A 49 12.27 21.19 13.25
CA VAL A 49 11.54 22.15 12.39
C VAL A 49 12.55 22.88 11.51
N THR A 50 12.47 22.68 10.21
CA THR A 50 13.38 23.28 9.22
C THR A 50 12.83 24.52 8.55
N ALA A 51 11.49 24.59 8.40
CA ALA A 51 10.82 25.76 7.83
C ALA A 51 9.37 25.87 8.31
N LEU A 52 8.86 27.10 8.36
CA LEU A 52 7.49 27.41 8.71
C LEU A 52 6.71 27.94 7.52
N ALA A 53 5.71 27.17 7.08
CA ALA A 53 4.75 27.58 6.06
C ALA A 53 3.48 28.15 6.74
N ARG A 54 3.61 29.29 7.46
CA ARG A 54 2.53 29.87 8.30
C ARG A 54 1.26 30.16 7.51
N GLY A 55 1.39 30.62 6.24
CA GLY A 55 0.23 30.84 5.37
C GLY A 55 -0.59 29.57 5.05
N ALA A 56 0.05 28.40 5.13
CA ALA A 56 -0.59 27.08 4.98
C ALA A 56 -0.88 26.42 6.34
N GLY A 57 -0.57 27.09 7.47
CA GLY A 57 -0.76 26.52 8.80
C GLY A 57 0.10 25.26 9.06
N SER A 58 1.29 25.17 8.47
CA SER A 58 2.12 23.98 8.53
C SER A 58 3.60 24.31 8.77
N ALA A 59 4.35 23.32 9.23
CA ALA A 59 5.81 23.33 9.32
C ALA A 59 6.39 22.12 8.60
N PHE A 60 7.62 22.26 8.12
CA PHE A 60 8.42 21.15 7.63
C PHE A 60 9.35 20.67 8.74
N VAL A 61 9.43 19.36 8.93
CA VAL A 61 10.17 18.71 10.01
C VAL A 61 11.10 17.66 9.43
N GLU A 62 12.40 17.82 9.65
CA GLU A 62 13.42 16.82 9.31
C GLU A 62 13.38 15.68 10.33
N LEU A 63 13.25 14.44 9.86
CA LEU A 63 13.15 13.22 10.70
C LEU A 63 14.46 12.40 10.72
N GLY A 64 15.45 12.75 9.90
CA GLY A 64 16.66 11.96 9.70
C GLY A 64 16.48 10.78 8.74
N VAL A 65 15.29 10.63 8.15
CA VAL A 65 14.96 9.58 7.17
C VAL A 65 13.93 10.09 6.17
N GLY A 66 14.17 9.83 4.88
CA GLY A 66 13.27 10.23 3.79
C GLY A 66 13.12 11.74 3.61
N PRO A 67 12.09 12.20 2.92
CA PRO A 67 11.80 13.62 2.73
C PRO A 67 11.28 14.27 4.03
N PRO A 68 11.42 15.63 4.18
CA PRO A 68 10.88 16.34 5.32
C PRO A 68 9.39 16.09 5.52
N ALA A 69 8.99 15.86 6.78
CA ALA A 69 7.61 15.65 7.16
C ALA A 69 6.84 16.96 7.23
N VAL A 70 5.52 16.90 7.04
CA VAL A 70 4.60 18.02 7.21
C VAL A 70 3.91 17.91 8.57
N LEU A 71 4.09 18.91 9.43
CA LEU A 71 3.45 19.06 10.72
C LEU A 71 2.43 20.20 10.67
N LYS A 72 1.18 19.93 11.05
CA LYS A 72 0.15 20.99 11.16
C LYS A 72 0.42 21.89 12.37
N LEU A 73 0.49 23.19 12.14
CA LEU A 73 0.67 24.19 13.21
C LEU A 73 -0.68 24.50 13.87
N ALA A 74 -1.13 23.61 14.76
CA ALA A 74 -2.36 23.77 15.51
C ALA A 74 -2.18 23.28 16.95
N GLY A 75 -3.01 23.77 17.88
CA GLY A 75 -2.92 23.40 19.28
C GLY A 75 -1.52 23.63 19.86
N PRO A 76 -0.90 22.64 20.50
CA PRO A 76 0.43 22.76 21.10
C PRO A 76 1.54 23.13 20.10
N ALA A 77 1.39 22.74 18.83
CA ALA A 77 2.35 23.04 17.78
C ALA A 77 2.25 24.46 17.21
N ALA A 78 1.24 25.26 17.57
CA ALA A 78 0.98 26.57 16.97
C ALA A 78 2.13 27.59 17.20
N GLY A 79 2.84 27.48 18.33
CA GLY A 79 3.93 28.36 18.74
C GLY A 79 5.34 27.92 18.30
N LEU A 80 5.47 26.87 17.53
CA LEU A 80 6.78 26.35 17.12
C LEU A 80 7.57 27.36 16.29
N ALA A 81 8.88 27.35 16.50
CA ALA A 81 9.87 28.15 15.75
C ALA A 81 10.77 27.24 14.90
N GLU A 82 11.39 27.80 13.88
CA GLU A 82 12.44 27.12 13.14
C GLU A 82 13.60 26.75 14.06
N GLY A 83 14.18 25.57 13.85
CA GLY A 83 15.20 24.99 14.71
C GLY A 83 14.66 24.24 15.93
N ALA A 84 13.37 24.36 16.27
CA ALA A 84 12.79 23.63 17.38
C ALA A 84 12.89 22.11 17.18
N ALA A 85 13.27 21.38 18.24
CA ALA A 85 13.22 19.93 18.26
C ALA A 85 11.87 19.49 18.84
N VAL A 86 11.20 18.58 18.14
CA VAL A 86 9.86 18.11 18.49
C VAL A 86 9.77 16.58 18.40
N ARG A 87 9.04 15.97 19.32
CA ARG A 87 8.62 14.56 19.18
C ARG A 87 7.34 14.53 18.38
N VAL A 88 7.34 13.71 17.34
CA VAL A 88 6.20 13.58 16.42
C VAL A 88 5.88 12.12 16.15
N GLU A 89 4.61 11.84 15.80
CA GLU A 89 4.13 10.55 15.35
C GLU A 89 3.70 10.63 13.88
N VAL A 90 4.08 9.65 13.08
CA VAL A 90 3.70 9.56 11.66
C VAL A 90 2.24 9.12 11.55
N VAL A 91 1.39 9.97 10.98
CA VAL A 91 -0.04 9.70 10.75
C VAL A 91 -0.39 9.44 9.29
N ALA A 92 0.52 9.79 8.38
CA ALA A 92 0.47 9.37 6.98
C ALA A 92 1.88 9.27 6.42
N GLU A 93 2.15 8.20 5.68
CA GLU A 93 3.44 7.94 5.03
C GLU A 93 3.65 8.86 3.82
N ALA A 94 4.91 8.98 3.39
CA ALA A 94 5.28 9.68 2.16
C ALA A 94 4.61 9.06 0.93
N ARG A 95 4.38 9.88 -0.09
CA ARG A 95 3.84 9.44 -1.39
C ARG A 95 4.30 10.38 -2.50
N ALA A 96 4.64 9.85 -3.66
CA ALA A 96 5.13 10.63 -4.80
C ALA A 96 6.16 11.69 -4.35
N ASP A 97 5.87 12.95 -4.57
CA ASP A 97 6.69 14.11 -4.21
C ASP A 97 6.35 14.73 -2.84
N LYS A 98 5.46 14.08 -2.05
CA LYS A 98 5.00 14.58 -0.74
C LYS A 98 5.63 13.80 0.39
N GLY A 99 6.24 14.53 1.33
CA GLY A 99 6.75 13.95 2.59
C GLY A 99 5.64 13.39 3.47
N PRO A 100 6.00 12.62 4.51
CA PRO A 100 5.05 12.07 5.47
C PRO A 100 4.33 13.20 6.22
N VAL A 101 3.14 12.91 6.72
CA VAL A 101 2.41 13.81 7.63
C VAL A 101 2.60 13.31 9.04
N VAL A 102 2.92 14.24 9.95
CA VAL A 102 3.15 13.93 11.35
C VAL A 102 2.27 14.78 12.26
N GLU A 103 1.97 14.24 13.43
CA GLU A 103 1.31 14.94 14.53
C GLU A 103 2.30 15.22 15.66
N PHE A 104 2.13 16.37 16.32
CA PHE A 104 2.92 16.77 17.46
C PHE A 104 2.58 15.91 18.68
N VAL A 105 3.62 15.38 19.33
CA VAL A 105 3.47 14.59 20.57
C VAL A 105 3.99 15.40 21.77
N ALA A 106 5.20 15.96 21.68
CA ALA A 106 5.83 16.72 22.76
C ALA A 106 7.02 17.56 22.25
N ASP A 107 7.47 18.51 23.05
CA ASP A 107 8.76 19.15 22.85
C ASP A 107 9.91 18.14 23.07
N ALA A 108 11.00 18.31 22.32
CA ALA A 108 12.17 17.43 22.39
C ALA A 108 13.49 18.19 22.44
N ALA A 109 13.51 19.34 23.12
CA ALA A 109 14.71 20.16 23.24
C ALA A 109 15.90 19.34 23.78
N GLY A 110 17.05 19.47 23.13
CA GLY A 110 18.29 18.75 23.52
C GLY A 110 18.39 17.32 23.01
N HIS A 111 17.38 16.78 22.33
CA HIS A 111 17.44 15.43 21.74
C HIS A 111 17.94 15.47 20.29
N ALA A 112 18.67 14.43 19.90
CA ALA A 112 19.10 14.24 18.52
C ALA A 112 17.94 13.86 17.61
N VAL A 113 17.99 14.31 16.34
CA VAL A 113 17.02 13.90 15.31
C VAL A 113 17.17 12.42 15.00
N GLY A 114 16.06 11.72 14.90
CA GLY A 114 16.03 10.29 14.56
C GLY A 114 14.84 9.54 15.14
N PRO A 115 14.76 8.22 14.87
CA PRO A 115 13.69 7.37 15.36
C PRO A 115 13.72 7.21 16.88
N VAL A 116 12.55 7.17 17.50
CA VAL A 116 12.34 6.94 18.95
C VAL A 116 11.59 5.63 19.18
N GLU A 117 10.52 5.44 18.43
CA GLU A 117 9.71 4.23 18.48
C GLU A 117 9.44 3.75 17.04
N SER A 118 9.67 2.47 16.80
CA SER A 118 9.35 1.85 15.52
C SER A 118 7.83 1.82 15.29
N ALA A 119 7.42 1.79 14.03
CA ALA A 119 6.04 1.48 13.69
C ALA A 119 5.63 0.10 14.22
N PRO A 120 4.34 -0.15 14.45
CA PRO A 120 3.86 -1.47 14.76
C PRO A 120 4.29 -2.48 13.68
N SER A 121 4.80 -3.63 14.07
CA SER A 121 5.18 -4.71 13.16
C SER A 121 4.00 -5.16 12.30
N VAL A 122 4.27 -5.77 11.15
CA VAL A 122 3.22 -6.32 10.28
C VAL A 122 2.29 -7.27 11.04
N ALA A 123 2.84 -8.09 11.95
CA ALA A 123 2.05 -9.01 12.76
C ALA A 123 1.09 -8.29 13.74
N GLU A 124 1.54 -7.20 14.37
CA GLU A 124 0.70 -6.37 15.24
C GLU A 124 -0.39 -5.66 14.46
N GLN A 125 -0.05 -5.13 13.28
CA GLN A 125 -1.01 -4.50 12.38
C GLN A 125 -2.09 -5.49 11.91
N LEU A 126 -1.72 -6.73 11.54
CA LEU A 126 -2.67 -7.78 11.18
C LEU A 126 -3.65 -8.08 12.31
N ARG A 127 -3.16 -8.23 13.55
CA ARG A 127 -4.02 -8.45 14.72
C ARG A 127 -4.97 -7.30 14.99
N ALA A 128 -4.56 -6.05 14.71
CA ALA A 128 -5.46 -4.89 14.85
C ALA A 128 -6.66 -4.93 13.88
N PHE A 129 -6.52 -5.56 12.70
CA PHE A 129 -7.63 -5.72 11.75
C PHE A 129 -8.62 -6.83 12.14
N ALA A 130 -8.16 -7.90 12.77
CA ALA A 130 -9.00 -9.01 13.23
C ALA A 130 -8.37 -9.70 14.44
N PRO A 131 -8.58 -9.18 15.67
CA PRO A 131 -7.90 -9.64 16.87
C PRO A 131 -8.08 -11.13 17.16
N ASP A 132 -9.24 -11.69 16.83
CA ASP A 132 -9.62 -13.08 17.12
C ASP A 132 -9.28 -14.05 15.98
N ALA A 133 -8.80 -13.55 14.82
CA ALA A 133 -8.49 -14.39 13.68
C ALA A 133 -7.10 -15.02 13.82
N ALA A 134 -7.00 -16.31 13.51
CA ALA A 134 -5.71 -16.98 13.40
C ALA A 134 -4.90 -16.43 12.23
N VAL A 135 -3.58 -16.30 12.44
CA VAL A 135 -2.64 -15.87 11.40
C VAL A 135 -2.08 -17.10 10.68
N THR A 136 -2.35 -17.21 9.39
CA THR A 136 -1.76 -18.24 8.52
C THR A 136 -0.33 -17.82 8.15
N THR A 137 0.61 -18.77 8.19
CA THR A 137 2.02 -18.57 7.84
C THR A 137 2.50 -19.63 6.84
N GLY A 138 3.76 -19.52 6.38
CA GLY A 138 4.37 -20.48 5.48
C GLY A 138 3.89 -20.36 4.03
N GLU A 139 3.88 -21.47 3.30
CA GLU A 139 3.60 -21.51 1.86
C GLU A 139 2.25 -20.89 1.50
N ALA A 140 1.19 -21.23 2.22
CA ALA A 140 -0.14 -20.67 1.98
C ALA A 140 -0.20 -19.14 2.18
N ALA A 141 0.58 -18.58 3.12
CA ALA A 141 0.68 -17.14 3.29
C ALA A 141 1.48 -16.50 2.16
N ARG A 142 2.56 -17.14 1.71
CA ARG A 142 3.37 -16.69 0.57
C ARG A 142 2.53 -16.59 -0.70
N GLU A 143 1.84 -17.67 -1.05
CA GLU A 143 0.95 -17.72 -2.23
C GLU A 143 -0.15 -16.65 -2.17
N ALA A 144 -0.81 -16.52 -1.01
CA ALA A 144 -1.86 -15.52 -0.83
C ALA A 144 -1.33 -14.09 -0.97
N CYS A 145 -0.13 -13.79 -0.44
CA CYS A 145 0.53 -12.50 -0.57
C CYS A 145 1.00 -12.24 -2.02
N ASP A 146 1.49 -13.24 -2.74
CA ASP A 146 1.88 -13.11 -4.15
C ASP A 146 0.67 -12.75 -5.02
N LEU A 147 -0.45 -13.45 -4.87
CA LEU A 147 -1.72 -13.13 -5.56
C LEU A 147 -2.24 -11.73 -5.20
N ALA A 148 -2.09 -11.31 -3.94
CA ALA A 148 -2.50 -9.97 -3.52
C ALA A 148 -1.61 -8.88 -4.12
N GLU A 149 -0.31 -9.13 -4.24
CA GLU A 149 0.66 -8.24 -4.88
C GLU A 149 0.34 -8.07 -6.38
N GLU A 150 0.05 -9.16 -7.09
CA GLU A 150 -0.41 -9.12 -8.49
C GLU A 150 -1.72 -8.33 -8.62
N ALA A 151 -2.72 -8.63 -7.82
CA ALA A 151 -4.00 -7.92 -7.82
C ALA A 151 -3.86 -6.42 -7.47
N ALA A 152 -2.87 -6.05 -6.66
CA ALA A 152 -2.59 -4.65 -6.35
C ALA A 152 -1.93 -3.90 -7.51
N LEU A 153 -1.20 -4.58 -8.38
CA LEU A 153 -0.56 -4.00 -9.57
C LEU A 153 -1.52 -3.90 -10.76
N GLU A 154 -2.50 -4.81 -10.87
CA GLU A 154 -3.49 -4.76 -11.94
C GLU A 154 -4.38 -3.51 -11.85
N SER A 155 -4.54 -2.77 -12.94
CA SER A 155 -5.42 -1.60 -12.99
C SER A 155 -6.89 -1.97 -13.03
N THR A 156 -7.24 -3.07 -13.70
CA THR A 156 -8.63 -3.48 -13.97
C THR A 156 -8.96 -4.79 -13.26
N CYS A 157 -10.12 -4.83 -12.62
CA CYS A 157 -10.68 -6.02 -12.00
C CYS A 157 -12.02 -6.37 -12.63
N LEU A 158 -12.16 -7.60 -13.11
CA LEU A 158 -13.43 -8.12 -13.66
C LEU A 158 -14.27 -8.75 -12.55
N LEU A 159 -15.54 -8.35 -12.44
CA LEU A 159 -16.54 -8.93 -11.58
C LEU A 159 -17.27 -10.07 -12.28
N LYS A 160 -17.86 -11.00 -11.49
CA LYS A 160 -18.57 -12.19 -12.01
C LYS A 160 -19.69 -11.86 -12.99
N ASP A 161 -20.29 -10.68 -12.89
CA ASP A 161 -21.41 -10.24 -13.74
C ASP A 161 -20.91 -9.49 -15.01
N GLY A 162 -19.62 -9.61 -15.37
CA GLY A 162 -19.02 -8.96 -16.54
C GLY A 162 -18.86 -7.45 -16.41
N VAL A 163 -18.84 -6.93 -15.18
CA VAL A 163 -18.52 -5.53 -14.88
C VAL A 163 -17.02 -5.41 -14.66
N ALA A 164 -16.38 -4.47 -15.31
CA ALA A 164 -15.00 -4.08 -15.10
C ALA A 164 -14.93 -2.88 -14.15
N VAL A 165 -13.98 -2.91 -13.22
CA VAL A 165 -13.65 -1.77 -12.37
C VAL A 165 -12.17 -1.45 -12.60
N THR A 166 -11.90 -0.32 -13.24
CA THR A 166 -10.54 0.16 -13.53
C THR A 166 -10.19 1.29 -12.57
N ILE A 167 -9.01 1.25 -11.96
CA ILE A 167 -8.54 2.25 -11.00
C ILE A 167 -7.23 2.84 -11.49
N GLU A 168 -7.24 4.15 -11.73
CA GLU A 168 -6.10 4.91 -12.24
C GLU A 168 -5.79 6.08 -11.29
N PRO A 169 -4.69 6.02 -10.53
CA PRO A 169 -4.22 7.17 -9.79
C PRO A 169 -3.67 8.22 -10.76
N THR A 170 -4.21 9.42 -10.67
CA THR A 170 -3.70 10.60 -11.39
C THR A 170 -3.01 11.54 -10.40
N ARG A 171 -2.38 12.61 -10.90
CA ARG A 171 -1.76 13.63 -10.06
C ARG A 171 -2.76 14.34 -9.14
N ALA A 172 -4.00 14.51 -9.57
CA ALA A 172 -5.01 15.29 -8.86
C ALA A 172 -5.98 14.43 -8.03
N LEU A 173 -6.35 13.27 -8.53
CA LEU A 173 -7.37 12.40 -7.93
C LEU A 173 -7.16 10.95 -8.37
N VAL A 174 -7.86 10.03 -7.73
CA VAL A 174 -7.98 8.65 -8.23
C VAL A 174 -9.23 8.55 -9.08
N ALA A 175 -9.07 8.23 -10.36
CA ALA A 175 -10.17 7.92 -11.25
C ALA A 175 -10.54 6.44 -11.13
N VAL A 176 -11.83 6.16 -11.06
CA VAL A 176 -12.38 4.80 -11.08
C VAL A 176 -13.41 4.76 -12.19
N ASP A 177 -13.18 3.91 -13.19
CA ASP A 177 -14.11 3.66 -14.27
C ASP A 177 -14.87 2.36 -14.03
N VAL A 178 -16.18 2.39 -14.21
CA VAL A 178 -17.05 1.23 -14.12
C VAL A 178 -17.66 0.97 -15.50
N ASP A 179 -17.16 -0.08 -16.16
CA ASP A 179 -17.58 -0.43 -17.51
C ASP A 179 -18.12 -1.87 -17.56
N ARG A 180 -18.68 -2.24 -18.72
CA ARG A 180 -19.09 -3.61 -19.03
C ARG A 180 -18.16 -4.23 -20.04
N ALA A 181 -17.60 -5.39 -19.72
CA ALA A 181 -16.90 -6.18 -20.73
C ALA A 181 -17.82 -6.43 -21.93
N ALA A 182 -17.30 -6.40 -23.15
CA ALA A 182 -18.03 -6.56 -24.38
C ALA A 182 -19.00 -7.77 -24.33
N GLY A 183 -20.29 -7.52 -24.53
CA GLY A 183 -21.35 -8.53 -24.43
C GLY A 183 -22.20 -8.45 -23.15
N GLY A 184 -21.96 -7.51 -22.27
CA GLY A 184 -22.70 -7.34 -21.00
C GLY A 184 -24.12 -6.76 -21.20
N ALA A 185 -25.04 -7.20 -20.33
CA ALA A 185 -26.49 -7.04 -20.40
C ALA A 185 -27.02 -5.59 -20.28
N GLU A 186 -28.26 -5.42 -20.74
CA GLU A 186 -29.11 -4.24 -20.88
C GLU A 186 -29.23 -3.25 -19.69
N PRO A 187 -29.59 -1.96 -19.93
CA PRO A 187 -29.79 -0.92 -18.91
C PRO A 187 -30.98 -1.18 -17.98
N GLY A 188 -31.08 -0.44 -16.88
CA GLY A 188 -32.17 -0.51 -15.91
C GLY A 188 -31.74 -1.09 -14.55
N ARG A 189 -32.60 -1.92 -13.90
CA ARG A 189 -32.31 -2.55 -12.57
C ARG A 189 -30.97 -3.28 -12.51
N LYS A 190 -30.50 -3.82 -13.63
CA LYS A 190 -29.19 -4.47 -13.75
C LYS A 190 -28.04 -3.47 -13.61
N GLY A 191 -28.21 -2.23 -14.07
CA GLY A 191 -27.23 -1.15 -13.91
C GLY A 191 -27.03 -0.77 -12.43
N LEU A 192 -28.10 -0.63 -11.66
CA LEU A 192 -27.99 -0.34 -10.22
C LEU A 192 -27.25 -1.46 -9.47
N LYS A 193 -27.58 -2.73 -9.74
CA LYS A 193 -26.89 -3.89 -9.13
C LYS A 193 -25.41 -3.88 -9.48
N ALA A 194 -25.07 -3.60 -10.73
CA ALA A 194 -23.70 -3.51 -11.20
C ALA A 194 -22.92 -2.38 -10.48
N ASN A 195 -23.50 -1.18 -10.41
CA ASN A 195 -22.93 -0.04 -9.70
C ASN A 195 -22.72 -0.31 -8.21
N LEU A 196 -23.67 -0.95 -7.54
CA LEU A 196 -23.53 -1.35 -6.13
C LEU A 196 -22.39 -2.34 -5.92
N ALA A 197 -22.19 -3.29 -6.83
CA ALA A 197 -21.09 -4.23 -6.79
C ALA A 197 -19.76 -3.52 -7.07
N ALA A 198 -19.73 -2.64 -8.07
CA ALA A 198 -18.55 -1.86 -8.44
C ALA A 198 -18.08 -0.93 -7.33
N VAL A 199 -18.98 -0.23 -6.65
CA VAL A 199 -18.65 0.64 -5.50
C VAL A 199 -18.00 -0.15 -4.36
N ARG A 200 -18.54 -1.33 -4.01
CA ARG A 200 -17.93 -2.20 -2.99
C ARG A 200 -16.54 -2.69 -3.42
N GLN A 201 -16.41 -3.06 -4.69
CA GLN A 201 -15.13 -3.51 -5.25
C GLN A 201 -14.11 -2.38 -5.30
N ALA A 202 -14.51 -1.18 -5.71
CA ALA A 202 -13.66 0.01 -5.70
C ALA A 202 -13.13 0.30 -4.29
N ALA A 203 -13.99 0.27 -3.26
CA ALA A 203 -13.56 0.47 -1.88
C ALA A 203 -12.51 -0.55 -1.44
N ARG A 204 -12.72 -1.85 -1.75
CA ARG A 204 -11.76 -2.93 -1.47
C ARG A 204 -10.44 -2.73 -2.21
N LEU A 205 -10.48 -2.44 -3.51
CA LEU A 205 -9.27 -2.26 -4.32
C LEU A 205 -8.49 -1.01 -3.92
N LEU A 206 -9.16 0.08 -3.55
CA LEU A 206 -8.50 1.29 -3.04
C LEU A 206 -7.75 1.01 -1.73
N ARG A 207 -8.28 0.12 -0.87
CA ARG A 207 -7.57 -0.34 0.34
C ARG A 207 -6.37 -1.22 -0.02
N LEU A 208 -6.55 -2.20 -0.90
CA LEU A 208 -5.48 -3.11 -1.36
C LEU A 208 -4.31 -2.34 -2.00
N LYS A 209 -4.63 -1.32 -2.80
CA LYS A 209 -3.64 -0.45 -3.47
C LYS A 209 -3.10 0.67 -2.58
N SER A 210 -3.58 0.79 -1.33
CA SER A 210 -3.26 1.89 -0.40
C SER A 210 -3.52 3.29 -0.99
N LEU A 211 -4.53 3.41 -1.86
CA LEU A 211 -4.90 4.67 -2.50
C LEU A 211 -5.87 5.48 -1.62
N GLY A 212 -5.68 6.79 -1.60
CA GLY A 212 -6.52 7.76 -0.90
C GLY A 212 -6.51 9.12 -1.59
N GLY A 213 -7.08 10.11 -0.94
CA GLY A 213 -7.30 11.45 -1.48
C GLY A 213 -8.71 11.59 -2.06
N THR A 214 -8.85 12.47 -3.05
CA THR A 214 -10.10 12.62 -3.80
C THR A 214 -10.26 11.44 -4.76
N VAL A 215 -11.42 10.81 -4.78
CA VAL A 215 -11.76 9.69 -5.67
C VAL A 215 -13.00 10.05 -6.46
N ALA A 216 -12.97 9.85 -7.77
CA ALA A 216 -14.10 10.00 -8.67
C ALA A 216 -14.43 8.62 -9.27
N ILE A 217 -15.66 8.13 -9.03
CA ILE A 217 -16.15 6.87 -9.59
C ILE A 217 -17.16 7.21 -10.68
N ASP A 218 -16.82 6.91 -11.94
CA ASP A 218 -17.72 7.01 -13.08
C ASP A 218 -18.60 5.76 -13.11
N LEU A 219 -19.90 5.96 -12.86
CA LEU A 219 -20.88 4.88 -12.72
C LEU A 219 -21.54 4.57 -14.05
N LEU A 220 -22.01 3.33 -14.22
CA LEU A 220 -22.78 2.94 -15.40
C LEU A 220 -24.05 3.77 -15.53
N GLY A 221 -24.11 4.62 -16.55
CA GLY A 221 -25.28 5.41 -16.92
C GLY A 221 -25.72 6.43 -15.87
N PHE A 222 -27.04 6.67 -15.79
CA PHE A 222 -27.62 7.57 -14.78
C PHE A 222 -28.22 6.73 -13.65
N PRO A 223 -27.48 6.52 -12.55
CA PRO A 223 -27.91 5.61 -11.51
C PRO A 223 -29.04 6.22 -10.67
N GLU A 224 -30.17 5.52 -10.63
CA GLU A 224 -31.30 5.84 -9.74
C GLU A 224 -31.77 4.57 -9.00
N PRO A 225 -32.16 4.65 -7.73
CA PRO A 225 -32.15 5.86 -6.87
C PRO A 225 -30.75 6.16 -6.33
N ARG A 226 -30.33 7.44 -6.46
CA ARG A 226 -28.98 7.90 -6.02
C ARG A 226 -28.71 7.71 -4.54
N ALA A 227 -29.73 7.83 -3.70
CA ALA A 227 -29.60 7.63 -2.26
C ALA A 227 -29.07 6.22 -1.91
N VAL A 228 -29.56 5.19 -2.58
CA VAL A 228 -29.10 3.80 -2.36
C VAL A 228 -27.62 3.64 -2.67
N LEU A 229 -27.11 4.30 -3.70
CA LEU A 229 -25.68 4.29 -4.05
C LEU A 229 -24.84 5.08 -3.03
N THR A 230 -25.37 6.22 -2.54
CA THR A 230 -24.72 6.99 -1.48
C THR A 230 -24.57 6.16 -0.22
N GLU A 231 -25.65 5.52 0.25
CA GLU A 231 -25.63 4.65 1.42
C GLU A 231 -24.68 3.44 1.25
N ALA A 232 -24.70 2.82 0.06
CA ALA A 232 -23.82 1.71 -0.24
C ALA A 232 -22.34 2.14 -0.25
N ALA A 233 -22.03 3.33 -0.78
CA ALA A 233 -20.69 3.88 -0.75
C ALA A 233 -20.25 4.23 0.68
N GLN A 234 -21.10 4.91 1.46
CA GLN A 234 -20.82 5.17 2.88
C GLN A 234 -20.53 3.89 3.65
N ALA A 235 -21.33 2.85 3.46
CA ALA A 235 -21.12 1.53 4.09
C ALA A 235 -19.82 0.85 3.61
N ALA A 236 -19.50 0.93 2.31
CA ALA A 236 -18.31 0.30 1.74
C ALA A 236 -17.00 0.96 2.20
N PHE A 237 -17.02 2.29 2.41
CA PHE A 237 -15.88 3.07 2.85
C PHE A 237 -15.84 3.32 4.36
N ALA A 238 -16.85 2.94 5.13
CA ALA A 238 -16.86 3.08 6.60
C ALA A 238 -15.61 2.48 7.29
N PRO A 239 -15.05 1.33 6.86
CA PRO A 239 -13.83 0.78 7.45
C PRO A 239 -12.58 1.66 7.30
N ASP A 240 -12.57 2.62 6.38
CA ASP A 240 -11.46 3.54 6.15
C ASP A 240 -11.38 4.64 7.24
N GLY A 241 -12.32 4.68 8.15
CA GLY A 241 -12.32 5.47 9.38
C GLY A 241 -12.84 6.90 9.21
N PRO A 242 -12.67 7.71 10.25
CA PRO A 242 -13.11 9.11 10.24
C PRO A 242 -12.33 9.90 9.19
N GLY A 243 -13.01 10.84 8.54
CA GLY A 243 -12.45 11.65 7.46
C GLY A 243 -12.81 11.15 6.06
N VAL A 244 -13.50 10.02 5.93
CA VAL A 244 -14.19 9.67 4.69
C VAL A 244 -15.41 10.56 4.51
N ALA A 245 -15.49 11.22 3.35
CA ALA A 245 -16.66 12.01 2.95
C ALA A 245 -17.16 11.51 1.59
N VAL A 246 -18.42 11.10 1.53
CA VAL A 246 -19.07 10.58 0.32
C VAL A 246 -20.15 11.54 -0.12
N LEU A 247 -20.10 12.00 -1.36
CA LEU A 247 -21.13 12.82 -1.97
C LEU A 247 -22.16 11.95 -2.70
N THR A 248 -23.38 12.44 -2.82
CA THR A 248 -24.40 11.81 -3.67
C THR A 248 -23.96 11.88 -5.13
N PRO A 249 -24.13 10.80 -5.94
CA PRO A 249 -23.81 10.83 -7.36
C PRO A 249 -24.44 12.03 -8.07
N ASN A 250 -23.65 12.71 -8.88
CA ASN A 250 -24.11 13.89 -9.60
C ASN A 250 -24.98 13.52 -10.82
N ARG A 251 -25.44 14.53 -11.58
CA ARG A 251 -26.27 14.33 -12.78
C ARG A 251 -25.51 13.72 -13.96
N LEU A 252 -24.18 13.65 -13.87
CA LEU A 252 -23.32 13.03 -14.89
C LEU A 252 -23.05 11.55 -14.59
N GLY A 253 -23.57 11.01 -13.48
CA GLY A 253 -23.31 9.63 -13.08
C GLY A 253 -22.05 9.45 -12.22
N VAL A 254 -21.36 10.54 -11.87
CA VAL A 254 -20.11 10.45 -11.10
C VAL A 254 -20.38 10.54 -9.60
N LEU A 255 -19.88 9.54 -8.86
CA LEU A 255 -19.83 9.53 -7.40
C LEU A 255 -18.46 10.04 -6.94
N MET A 256 -18.46 11.14 -6.18
CA MET A 256 -17.24 11.72 -5.63
C MET A 256 -17.11 11.40 -4.14
N LEU A 257 -15.90 11.08 -3.71
CA LEU A 257 -15.59 10.89 -2.30
C LEU A 257 -14.17 11.37 -1.96
N ALA A 258 -13.95 11.66 -0.68
CA ALA A 258 -12.62 11.84 -0.10
C ALA A 258 -12.34 10.67 0.84
N LYS A 259 -11.15 10.06 0.71
CA LYS A 259 -10.65 8.99 1.55
C LYS A 259 -9.31 9.43 2.16
N PRO A 260 -9.10 9.33 3.48
CA PRO A 260 -7.81 9.65 4.08
C PRO A 260 -6.68 8.84 3.44
N HIS A 261 -5.60 9.53 3.14
CA HIS A 261 -4.36 8.89 2.72
C HIS A 261 -3.55 8.56 3.97
N ARG A 262 -3.16 7.29 4.16
CA ARG A 262 -2.41 6.85 5.35
C ARG A 262 -1.09 6.17 5.00
N ARG A 263 -1.08 5.28 4.01
CA ARG A 263 0.11 4.49 3.61
C ARG A 263 0.60 4.91 2.24
N THR A 264 1.86 4.70 1.97
CA THR A 264 2.43 4.79 0.63
C THR A 264 1.65 3.88 -0.31
N PRO A 265 1.21 4.36 -1.50
CA PRO A 265 0.55 3.51 -2.49
C PRO A 265 1.35 2.25 -2.79
N THR A 266 0.68 1.10 -2.88
CA THR A 266 1.34 -0.19 -3.10
C THR A 266 2.19 -0.20 -4.37
N ILE A 267 1.74 0.48 -5.44
CA ILE A 267 2.52 0.61 -6.67
C ILE A 267 3.84 1.35 -6.44
N GLU A 268 3.87 2.40 -5.59
CA GLU A 268 5.09 3.14 -5.26
C GLU A 268 6.05 2.33 -4.35
N ARG A 269 5.52 1.32 -3.65
CA ARG A 269 6.33 0.37 -2.87
C ARG A 269 6.97 -0.69 -3.75
N LEU A 270 6.29 -1.09 -4.81
CA LEU A 270 6.68 -2.22 -5.64
C LEU A 270 7.41 -1.80 -6.92
N CYS A 271 7.12 -0.61 -7.45
CA CYS A 271 7.59 -0.16 -8.76
C CYS A 271 8.44 1.10 -8.67
N ASP A 272 9.28 1.26 -9.66
CA ASP A 272 9.96 2.52 -9.96
C ASP A 272 8.96 3.53 -10.58
N PRO A 273 9.32 4.83 -10.67
CA PRO A 273 8.44 5.85 -11.27
C PRO A 273 8.02 5.59 -12.71
N ASP A 274 8.72 4.73 -13.45
CA ASP A 274 8.37 4.30 -14.81
C ASP A 274 7.34 3.15 -14.85
N GLY A 275 6.83 2.72 -13.70
CA GLY A 275 5.82 1.67 -13.55
C GLY A 275 6.36 0.23 -13.60
N ARG A 276 7.68 0.04 -13.79
CA ARG A 276 8.30 -1.28 -13.73
C ARG A 276 8.62 -1.69 -12.29
N LEU A 277 8.62 -2.99 -12.01
CA LEU A 277 9.06 -3.50 -10.71
C LEU A 277 10.44 -2.96 -10.36
N SER A 278 10.58 -2.41 -9.16
CA SER A 278 11.86 -1.90 -8.68
C SER A 278 12.90 -3.02 -8.51
N ALA A 279 14.17 -2.68 -8.60
CA ALA A 279 15.26 -3.65 -8.39
C ALA A 279 15.14 -4.35 -7.03
N LEU A 280 14.71 -3.63 -6.00
CA LEU A 280 14.49 -4.19 -4.67
C LEU A 280 13.31 -5.18 -4.65
N THR A 281 12.20 -4.86 -5.32
CA THR A 281 11.05 -5.77 -5.42
C THR A 281 11.42 -7.07 -6.13
N VAL A 282 12.16 -6.98 -7.23
CA VAL A 282 12.63 -8.17 -7.95
C VAL A 282 13.61 -8.99 -7.08
N ALA A 283 14.51 -8.32 -6.34
CA ALA A 283 15.43 -9.01 -5.42
C ALA A 283 14.67 -9.73 -4.28
N CYS A 284 13.65 -9.11 -3.68
CA CYS A 284 12.80 -9.74 -2.66
C CYS A 284 12.02 -10.93 -3.23
N ARG A 285 11.48 -10.83 -4.45
CA ARG A 285 10.82 -11.96 -5.15
C ARG A 285 11.78 -13.12 -5.37
N LEU A 286 13.01 -12.86 -5.82
CA LEU A 286 14.04 -13.88 -5.99
C LEU A 286 14.47 -14.50 -4.65
N ALA A 287 14.59 -13.71 -3.59
CA ALA A 287 14.90 -14.22 -2.26
C ALA A 287 13.83 -15.20 -1.75
N ARG A 288 12.52 -14.86 -1.90
CA ARG A 288 11.41 -15.77 -1.57
C ARG A 288 11.44 -17.06 -2.41
N ARG A 289 11.77 -16.96 -3.70
CA ARG A 289 11.93 -18.13 -4.55
C ARG A 289 13.12 -18.98 -4.12
N PHE A 290 14.26 -18.40 -3.74
CA PHE A 290 15.39 -19.13 -3.17
C PHE A 290 14.98 -19.93 -1.93
N GLU A 291 14.21 -19.33 -1.02
CA GLU A 291 13.70 -20.04 0.17
C GLU A 291 12.79 -21.20 -0.22
N ALA A 292 11.84 -20.98 -1.14
CA ALA A 292 10.89 -22.01 -1.57
C ALA A 292 11.60 -23.16 -2.32
N GLU A 293 12.40 -22.83 -3.33
CA GLU A 293 13.12 -23.83 -4.13
C GLU A 293 14.20 -24.56 -3.31
N GLY A 294 14.87 -23.81 -2.41
CA GLY A 294 15.85 -24.38 -1.50
C GLY A 294 15.24 -25.32 -0.44
N ALA A 295 14.00 -25.09 -0.02
CA ALA A 295 13.26 -26.00 0.86
C ALA A 295 12.77 -27.24 0.09
N ALA A 296 12.30 -27.06 -1.15
CA ALA A 296 11.85 -28.17 -2.00
C ALA A 296 12.98 -29.08 -2.47
N GLN A 297 14.20 -28.55 -2.60
CA GLN A 297 15.37 -29.28 -3.11
C GLN A 297 16.57 -29.16 -2.14
N PRO A 298 16.55 -29.86 -0.99
CA PRO A 298 17.66 -29.83 -0.05
C PRO A 298 18.99 -30.28 -0.68
N GLY A 299 20.06 -29.49 -0.51
CA GLY A 299 21.40 -29.79 -1.00
C GLY A 299 21.70 -29.27 -2.41
N VAL A 300 20.74 -28.83 -3.19
CA VAL A 300 20.97 -28.22 -4.50
C VAL A 300 21.54 -26.80 -4.33
N LEU A 301 22.60 -26.50 -5.08
CA LEU A 301 23.14 -25.15 -5.23
C LEU A 301 22.27 -24.38 -6.21
N LEU A 302 21.75 -23.21 -5.80
CA LEU A 302 20.88 -22.38 -6.61
C LEU A 302 21.58 -21.06 -6.97
N GLU A 303 21.44 -20.63 -8.20
CA GLU A 303 21.99 -19.37 -8.70
C GLU A 303 20.88 -18.50 -9.30
N ALA A 304 20.72 -17.28 -8.80
CA ALA A 304 19.89 -16.28 -9.44
C ALA A 304 20.68 -15.56 -10.53
N VAL A 305 20.12 -15.46 -11.73
CA VAL A 305 20.68 -14.70 -12.84
C VAL A 305 19.77 -13.49 -13.07
N CYS A 306 20.31 -12.29 -12.86
CA CYS A 306 19.54 -11.06 -12.87
C CYS A 306 20.39 -9.86 -13.34
N PRO A 307 19.79 -8.71 -13.68
CA PRO A 307 20.56 -7.51 -14.02
C PRO A 307 21.37 -6.98 -12.83
N PRO A 308 22.44 -6.18 -13.08
CA PRO A 308 23.38 -5.75 -12.04
C PRO A 308 22.73 -5.00 -10.86
N ASP A 309 21.72 -4.17 -11.11
CA ASP A 309 20.99 -3.41 -10.08
C ASP A 309 20.18 -4.31 -9.14
N VAL A 310 19.57 -5.38 -9.68
CA VAL A 310 18.89 -6.41 -8.88
C VAL A 310 19.93 -7.25 -8.12
N ALA A 311 21.03 -7.61 -8.76
CA ALA A 311 22.09 -8.39 -8.13
C ALA A 311 22.69 -7.68 -6.92
N GLU A 312 22.87 -6.36 -6.98
CA GLU A 312 23.33 -5.55 -5.84
C GLU A 312 22.40 -5.68 -4.63
N ARG A 313 21.09 -5.65 -4.86
CA ARG A 313 20.06 -5.78 -3.81
C ARG A 313 19.90 -7.23 -3.32
N LEU A 314 20.07 -8.20 -4.21
CA LEU A 314 19.85 -9.62 -3.88
C LEU A 314 21.02 -10.25 -3.12
N ARG A 315 22.27 -9.87 -3.38
CA ARG A 315 23.45 -10.47 -2.73
C ARG A 315 23.39 -10.50 -1.21
N PRO A 316 23.06 -9.38 -0.51
CA PRO A 316 22.93 -9.40 0.94
C PRO A 316 21.79 -10.30 1.43
N LEU A 317 20.69 -10.42 0.67
CA LEU A 317 19.58 -11.30 0.99
C LEU A 317 19.97 -12.77 0.82
N ALA A 318 20.62 -13.12 -0.29
CA ALA A 318 21.12 -14.47 -0.54
C ALA A 318 22.16 -14.90 0.50
N ALA A 319 23.04 -14.00 0.96
CA ALA A 319 24.00 -14.25 2.02
C ALA A 319 23.33 -14.64 3.36
N ARG A 320 22.19 -14.02 3.69
CA ARG A 320 21.39 -14.37 4.88
C ARG A 320 20.80 -15.78 4.78
N LEU A 321 20.50 -16.24 3.58
CA LEU A 321 19.94 -17.58 3.32
C LEU A 321 21.00 -18.69 3.36
N GLY A 322 22.27 -18.35 3.16
CA GLY A 322 23.40 -19.25 3.28
C GLY A 322 24.16 -19.54 1.98
N PRO A 323 25.27 -20.31 2.07
CA PRO A 323 26.27 -20.39 1.00
C PRO A 323 25.83 -21.14 -0.27
N ARG A 324 24.70 -21.85 -0.23
CA ARG A 324 24.18 -22.54 -1.43
C ARG A 324 23.38 -21.64 -2.37
N PHE A 325 23.17 -20.38 -2.01
CA PHE A 325 22.48 -19.39 -2.83
C PHE A 325 23.49 -18.38 -3.38
N SER A 326 23.60 -18.31 -4.69
CA SER A 326 24.54 -17.43 -5.38
C SER A 326 23.81 -16.47 -6.34
N VAL A 327 24.47 -15.37 -6.70
CA VAL A 327 23.90 -14.32 -7.55
C VAL A 327 24.87 -13.96 -8.66
N ALA A 328 24.49 -14.27 -9.90
CA ALA A 328 25.17 -13.87 -11.12
C ALA A 328 24.53 -12.62 -11.72
N ALA A 329 25.34 -11.57 -11.93
CA ALA A 329 24.89 -10.37 -12.61
C ALA A 329 25.10 -10.51 -14.13
N GLU A 330 24.06 -10.28 -14.93
CA GLU A 330 24.11 -10.32 -16.40
C GLU A 330 23.73 -8.93 -16.94
N VAL A 331 24.71 -8.28 -17.58
CA VAL A 331 24.50 -6.95 -18.18
C VAL A 331 23.57 -7.07 -19.38
N GLY A 332 22.60 -6.16 -19.47
CA GLY A 332 21.60 -6.14 -20.56
C GLY A 332 20.40 -7.08 -20.34
N ARG A 333 20.39 -7.85 -19.24
CA ARG A 333 19.22 -8.65 -18.88
C ARG A 333 18.10 -7.75 -18.37
N ASP A 334 16.87 -8.01 -18.81
CA ASP A 334 15.69 -7.32 -18.27
C ASP A 334 15.32 -7.87 -16.88
N ARG A 335 14.80 -7.01 -15.99
CA ARG A 335 14.33 -7.41 -14.65
C ARG A 335 13.22 -8.46 -14.70
N ALA A 336 12.32 -8.39 -15.69
CA ALA A 336 11.26 -9.37 -15.90
C ALA A 336 11.78 -10.77 -16.31
N ARG A 337 13.05 -10.86 -16.74
CA ARG A 337 13.71 -12.10 -17.10
C ARG A 337 14.68 -12.59 -16.03
N ALA A 338 14.67 -11.97 -14.85
CA ALA A 338 15.43 -12.47 -13.72
C ALA A 338 14.90 -13.84 -13.28
N ASP A 339 15.78 -14.82 -13.11
CA ASP A 339 15.37 -16.20 -12.86
C ASP A 339 16.38 -16.94 -11.96
N ILE A 340 15.95 -18.10 -11.43
CA ILE A 340 16.76 -18.99 -10.61
C ILE A 340 17.02 -20.29 -11.40
N ARG A 341 18.23 -20.81 -11.27
CA ARG A 341 18.63 -22.10 -11.88
C ARG A 341 19.47 -22.92 -10.92
N PRO A 342 19.47 -24.24 -11.01
CA PRO A 342 20.50 -25.11 -10.41
C PRO A 342 21.87 -24.75 -10.93
N ARG A 343 22.88 -24.84 -10.06
CA ARG A 343 24.28 -24.60 -10.38
C ARG A 343 25.07 -25.89 -10.40
#